data_5e95ffd150cee3ac1a07aaad6de73fc2
#
_entry.id   5e95ffd150cee3ac1a07aaad6de73fc2
#
_cell.length_a   1.000
_cell.length_b   1.000
_cell.length_c   1.000
_cell.angle_alpha   90.00
_cell.angle_beta   90.00
_cell.angle_gamma   90.00
#
_symmetry.space_group_name_H-M   'P 1'
#
loop_
_entity.id
_entity.type
_entity.pdbx_description
1 polymer ?
#
loop_
_entity_poly.entity_id
_entity_poly.type
_entity_poly.pdbx_seq_one_letter_code
_entity_poly.pdbx_strand_id
1 'polypeptide(L)' 'MTEPWGRLRLDVVDDEIIVTLPGPSYSVTYYKRANSPQLLARNISHTDDLRTPMILSDFLSRAWRVANDKAREFGWIV' A
#
# COMPACT_ATOMS: atom_id res chain seq x y z
N MET A 1 1.21 19.68 5.71
CA MET A 1 2.60 19.32 6.04
C MET A 1 3.06 18.17 5.17
N THR A 2 4.25 18.28 4.64
CA THR A 2 4.77 17.26 3.71
C THR A 2 5.55 16.20 4.50
N GLU A 3 5.27 14.94 4.21
CA GLU A 3 6.02 13.85 4.81
C GLU A 3 7.45 13.85 4.28
N PRO A 4 8.46 13.60 5.15
CA PRO A 4 9.85 13.64 4.70
C PRO A 4 10.20 12.52 3.71
N TRP A 5 9.45 11.43 3.70
CA TRP A 5 9.65 10.32 2.76
C TRP A 5 8.77 10.45 1.52
N GLY A 6 8.11 11.58 1.34
CA GLY A 6 7.24 11.79 0.21
C GLY A 6 5.86 11.23 0.45
N ARG A 7 5.11 11.10 -0.63
CA ARG A 7 3.72 10.68 -0.57
C ARG A 7 3.57 9.27 -1.10
N LEU A 8 2.77 8.49 -0.43
CA LEU A 8 2.36 7.21 -0.97
C LEU A 8 1.46 7.43 -2.17
N ARG A 9 1.70 6.66 -3.21
CA ARG A 9 0.89 6.68 -4.41
C ARG A 9 -0.07 5.50 -4.35
N LEU A 10 -1.32 5.76 -4.67
CA LEU A 10 -2.37 4.75 -4.60
C LEU A 10 -3.04 4.65 -5.94
N ASP A 11 -3.00 3.45 -6.54
CA ASP A 11 -3.65 3.16 -7.81
C ASP A 11 -4.64 2.03 -7.60
N VAL A 12 -5.80 2.15 -8.23
CA VAL A 12 -6.81 1.08 -8.19
C VAL A 12 -6.95 0.53 -9.59
N VAL A 13 -6.66 -0.76 -9.74
CA VAL A 13 -6.73 -1.45 -11.03
C VAL A 13 -7.60 -2.68 -10.83
N ASP A 14 -8.73 -2.71 -11.52
CA ASP A 14 -9.73 -3.78 -11.37
C ASP A 14 -10.12 -3.92 -9.89
N ASP A 15 -9.88 -5.08 -9.29
CA ASP A 15 -10.21 -5.33 -7.89
C ASP A 15 -9.00 -5.26 -6.99
N GLU A 16 -7.96 -4.53 -7.41
CA GLU A 16 -6.71 -4.45 -6.67
C GLU A 16 -6.37 -3.01 -6.34
N ILE A 17 -5.76 -2.83 -5.18
CA ILE A 17 -5.25 -1.52 -4.74
C ILE A 17 -3.73 -1.64 -4.66
N ILE A 18 -3.04 -0.83 -5.43
CA ILE A 18 -1.58 -0.85 -5.49
C ILE A 18 -1.06 0.39 -4.77
N VAL A 19 -0.28 0.19 -3.73
CA VAL A 19 0.32 1.29 -2.98
C VAL A 19 1.81 1.30 -3.26
N THR A 20 2.32 2.46 -3.68
CA THR A 20 3.70 2.63 -4.06
C THR A 20 4.30 3.81 -3.33
N LEU A 21 5.55 3.68 -2.91
CA LEU A 21 6.33 4.81 -2.43
C LEU A 21 7.35 5.13 -3.51
N PRO A 22 7.15 6.22 -4.27
CA PRO A 22 8.09 6.60 -5.33
C PRO A 22 9.47 6.90 -4.76
N GLY A 23 10.48 6.68 -5.56
CA GLY A 23 11.86 6.88 -5.15
C GLY A 23 12.51 5.59 -4.71
N PRO A 24 12.23 5.07 -3.51
CA PRO A 24 12.81 3.79 -3.08
C PRO A 24 12.20 2.56 -3.74
N SER A 25 11.16 2.72 -4.54
CA SER A 25 10.54 1.62 -5.28
C SER A 25 9.86 0.57 -4.40
N TYR A 26 9.36 0.98 -3.26
CA TYR A 26 8.51 0.10 -2.46
C TYR A 26 7.13 0.02 -3.09
N SER A 27 6.58 -1.17 -3.17
CA SER A 27 5.21 -1.33 -3.62
C SER A 27 4.58 -2.56 -3.00
N VAL A 28 3.26 -2.53 -2.86
CA VAL A 28 2.49 -3.66 -2.38
C VAL A 28 1.12 -3.60 -3.03
N THR A 29 0.60 -4.77 -3.41
CA THR A 29 -0.72 -4.89 -3.99
C THR A 29 -1.65 -5.54 -2.98
N TYR A 30 -2.81 -4.92 -2.75
CA TYR A 30 -3.84 -5.47 -1.89
C TYR A 30 -5.03 -5.90 -2.74
N TYR A 31 -5.67 -6.98 -2.35
CA TYR A 31 -6.84 -7.48 -3.04
C TYR A 31 -7.81 -8.08 -2.02
N LYS A 32 -9.06 -8.25 -2.45
CA LYS A 32 -10.08 -8.83 -1.58
C LYS A 32 -10.68 -10.05 -2.26
N ARG A 33 -10.70 -11.15 -1.53
CA ARG A 33 -11.40 -12.34 -1.98
C ARG A 33 -12.87 -12.24 -1.60
N ALA A 34 -13.73 -12.85 -2.41
CA ALA A 34 -15.17 -12.77 -2.21
C ALA A 34 -15.61 -13.29 -0.85
N ASN A 35 -14.91 -14.27 -0.31
CA ASN A 35 -15.26 -14.89 0.97
C ASN A 35 -14.42 -14.39 2.13
N SER A 36 -13.70 -13.30 1.96
CA SER A 36 -12.86 -12.73 3.01
C SER A 36 -13.33 -11.33 3.34
N PRO A 37 -13.49 -10.98 4.63
CA PRO A 37 -13.86 -9.61 5.01
C PRO A 37 -12.69 -8.64 5.04
N GLN A 38 -11.49 -9.11 4.74
CA GLN A 38 -10.28 -8.31 4.85
C GLN A 38 -9.51 -8.30 3.55
N LEU A 39 -8.70 -7.24 3.39
CA LEU A 39 -7.75 -7.18 2.28
C LEU A 39 -6.60 -8.14 2.55
N LEU A 40 -6.06 -8.69 1.46
CA LEU A 40 -4.89 -9.54 1.49
C LEU A 40 -3.80 -8.86 0.68
N ALA A 41 -2.55 -9.03 1.10
CA ALA A 41 -1.41 -8.41 0.43
C ALA A 41 -0.68 -9.44 -0.43
N ARG A 42 -0.16 -8.95 -1.58
CA ARG A 42 0.68 -9.76 -2.45
C ARG A 42 1.63 -8.85 -3.24
N ASN A 43 2.58 -9.46 -3.93
CA ASN A 43 3.49 -8.72 -4.83
C ASN A 43 4.22 -7.60 -4.11
N ILE A 44 4.77 -7.89 -2.94
CA ILE A 44 5.52 -6.89 -2.18
C ILE A 44 6.89 -6.73 -2.81
N SER A 45 7.20 -5.51 -3.25
CA SER A 45 8.51 -5.17 -3.81
C SER A 45 9.19 -4.15 -2.92
N HIS A 46 10.49 -4.26 -2.78
CA HIS A 46 11.25 -3.30 -1.99
C HIS A 46 12.68 -3.20 -2.52
N THR A 47 13.39 -2.20 -2.04
CA THR A 47 14.79 -2.00 -2.38
C THR A 47 15.62 -2.03 -1.10
N ASP A 48 16.88 -2.43 -1.22
CA ASP A 48 17.82 -2.42 -0.11
C ASP A 48 18.68 -1.16 -0.09
N ASP A 49 18.24 -0.11 -0.74
CA ASP A 49 18.97 1.15 -0.78
C ASP A 49 19.04 1.76 0.63
N LEU A 50 20.26 1.92 1.13
CA LEU A 50 20.48 2.47 2.47
C LEU A 50 20.04 3.93 2.60
N ARG A 51 19.82 4.61 1.46
CA ARG A 51 19.35 5.99 1.48
C ARG A 51 17.83 6.08 1.54
N THR A 52 17.16 4.95 1.57
CA THR A 52 15.71 4.92 1.68
C THR A 52 15.29 5.55 3.01
N PRO A 53 14.40 6.56 3.00
CA PRO A 53 14.01 7.25 4.21
C PRO A 53 13.03 6.46 5.09
N MET A 54 12.58 5.32 4.62
CA MET A 54 11.58 4.53 5.32
C MET A 54 11.91 3.06 5.19
N ILE A 55 11.89 2.33 6.30
CA ILE A 55 12.10 0.89 6.23
C ILE A 55 10.84 0.19 5.76
N LEU A 56 11.00 -1.03 5.25
CA LEU A 56 9.90 -1.76 4.64
C LEU A 56 8.71 -1.95 5.57
N SER A 57 8.95 -2.28 6.84
CA SER A 57 7.86 -2.49 7.77
C SER A 57 7.03 -1.22 8.00
N ASP A 58 7.68 -0.07 8.04
CA ASP A 58 6.98 1.21 8.16
C ASP A 58 6.15 1.49 6.90
N PHE A 59 6.73 1.22 5.72
CA PHE A 59 5.99 1.37 4.48
C PHE A 59 4.74 0.48 4.49
N LEU A 60 4.90 -0.78 4.86
CA LEU A 60 3.77 -1.72 4.85
C LEU A 60 2.68 -1.30 5.83
N SER A 61 3.05 -0.78 6.99
CA SER A 61 2.06 -0.29 7.97
C SER A 61 1.26 0.87 7.40
N ARG A 62 1.92 1.81 6.74
CA ARG A 62 1.25 2.96 6.15
C ARG A 62 0.42 2.55 4.95
N ALA A 63 0.97 1.66 4.11
CA ALA A 63 0.25 1.17 2.93
C ALA A 63 -1.01 0.43 3.34
N TRP A 64 -0.95 -0.39 4.38
CA TRP A 64 -2.11 -1.11 4.90
C TRP A 64 -3.22 -0.14 5.28
N ARG A 65 -2.86 0.94 5.98
CA ARG A 65 -3.83 1.93 6.42
C ARG A 65 -4.52 2.62 5.24
N VAL A 66 -3.73 3.10 4.27
CA VAL A 66 -4.34 3.81 3.14
C VAL A 66 -5.14 2.86 2.25
N ALA A 67 -4.69 1.62 2.10
CA ALA A 67 -5.43 0.63 1.31
C ALA A 67 -6.77 0.30 1.96
N ASN A 68 -6.78 0.12 3.29
CA ASN A 68 -8.02 -0.14 4.00
C ASN A 68 -8.99 1.03 3.92
N ASP A 69 -8.48 2.26 4.05
CA ASP A 69 -9.33 3.44 3.92
C ASP A 69 -9.97 3.50 2.54
N LYS A 70 -9.18 3.22 1.50
CA LYS A 70 -9.71 3.22 0.13
C LYS A 70 -10.71 2.10 -0.08
N ALA A 71 -10.45 0.91 0.45
CA ALA A 71 -11.38 -0.21 0.33
C ALA A 71 -12.71 0.08 1.02
N ARG A 72 -12.66 0.76 2.17
CA ARG A 72 -13.90 1.17 2.85
C ARG A 72 -14.65 2.20 2.03
N GLU A 73 -13.93 3.12 1.41
CA GLU A 73 -14.52 4.14 0.55
C GLU A 73 -15.28 3.50 -0.61
N PHE A 74 -14.75 2.40 -1.15
CA PHE A 74 -15.40 1.66 -2.24
C PHE A 74 -16.45 0.66 -1.74
N GLY A 75 -16.55 0.46 -0.43
CA GLY A 75 -17.49 -0.53 0.10
C GLY A 75 -17.00 -1.96 0.02
N TRP A 76 -15.71 -2.17 -0.23
CA TRP A 76 -15.16 -3.53 -0.31
C TRP A 76 -15.06 -4.19 1.06
N ILE A 77 -14.82 -3.41 2.09
CA ILE A 77 -14.72 -3.89 3.46
C ILE A 77 -15.51 -2.95 4.37
N VAL A 78 -15.76 -3.40 5.57
CA VAL A 78 -16.55 -2.63 6.54
C VAL A 78 -15.68 -1.66 7.34
#